data_2323bfdc38b6497a87990730d94d41ac
#
_entry.id   2323bfdc38b6497a87990730d94d41ac
#
_cell.length_a   1.000
_cell.length_b   1.000
_cell.length_c   1.000
_cell.angle_alpha   90.00
_cell.angle_beta   90.00
_cell.angle_gamma   90.00
#
_symmetry.space_group_name_H-M   'P 1'
#
loop_
_entity.id
_entity.type
_entity.pdbx_description
1 polymer ?
#
loop_
_entity_poly.entity_id
_entity_poly.type
_entity_poly.pdbx_seq_one_letter_code
_entity_poly.pdbx_strand_id
1 'polypeptide(L)'
;METVWQEIKHYQDIVLEKTEDGVGKVTINRPEVHNAFRPETVKEMQEAFEILRNDDDVGVIILSGKGDNAFCSGGDQRIRGEKGYVGNDDGVPRLNVLDLHRQIRTLPKPVIAMVAGWAIGGGHVLHVICDLTIAADNARFGQTGPKVGSFDGGLGSSYLARIVGQKKAREIWYLCQQYTADEALEMGLVNTVVPLEELESETLKWSREILQHSPLALRCLKSCLNADCDGQQGLLDLAGNATLLYYMSEEAREGHQAFLEKRKPNFNQFKRLP
;
A
#
# COMPACT_ATOMS: atom_id res chain seq x y z
N MET A 1 14.66 23.07 -5.47
CA MET A 1 13.73 23.18 -6.62
C MET A 1 12.39 22.68 -6.12
N GLU A 2 11.34 23.43 -6.40
CA GLU A 2 9.97 23.03 -6.06
C GLU A 2 9.59 21.78 -6.86
N THR A 3 8.97 20.79 -6.23
CA THR A 3 8.57 19.54 -6.92
C THR A 3 7.35 19.83 -7.78
N VAL A 4 7.42 19.53 -9.07
CA VAL A 4 6.33 19.69 -10.01
C VAL A 4 5.57 18.37 -10.11
N TRP A 5 4.30 18.39 -9.68
CA TRP A 5 3.37 17.29 -9.84
C TRP A 5 2.58 17.44 -11.13
N GLN A 6 2.48 16.34 -11.89
CA GLN A 6 1.69 16.26 -13.12
C GLN A 6 0.49 15.34 -12.89
N GLU A 7 -0.71 15.87 -13.07
CA GLU A 7 -1.93 15.06 -12.99
C GLU A 7 -1.95 14.06 -14.15
N ILE A 8 -2.15 12.76 -13.83
CA ILE A 8 -2.21 11.68 -14.83
C ILE A 8 -3.62 11.49 -15.35
N LYS A 9 -4.60 11.53 -14.43
CA LYS A 9 -6.02 11.31 -14.73
C LYS A 9 -6.88 12.02 -13.70
N HIS A 10 -7.97 12.62 -14.18
CA HIS A 10 -8.94 13.27 -13.30
C HIS A 10 -9.92 12.26 -12.72
N TYR A 11 -10.13 12.35 -11.39
CA TYR A 11 -11.06 11.54 -10.60
C TYR A 11 -11.96 12.42 -9.74
N GLN A 12 -13.01 11.85 -9.18
CA GLN A 12 -13.93 12.58 -8.30
C GLN A 12 -13.42 12.67 -6.87
N ASP A 13 -12.95 11.55 -6.31
CA ASP A 13 -12.64 11.40 -4.90
C ASP A 13 -11.14 11.34 -4.60
N ILE A 14 -10.29 11.25 -5.64
CA ILE A 14 -8.84 11.21 -5.49
C ILE A 14 -8.14 12.15 -6.46
N VAL A 15 -6.87 12.43 -6.19
CA VAL A 15 -5.94 13.05 -7.15
C VAL A 15 -4.85 12.05 -7.46
N LEU A 16 -4.58 11.81 -8.75
CA LEU A 16 -3.52 10.94 -9.24
C LEU A 16 -2.48 11.75 -9.98
N GLU A 17 -1.27 11.80 -9.42
CA GLU A 17 -0.17 12.62 -9.91
C GLU A 17 1.13 11.82 -10.00
N LYS A 18 2.07 12.28 -10.81
CA LYS A 18 3.46 11.82 -10.80
C LYS A 18 4.45 12.97 -10.99
N THR A 19 5.67 12.75 -10.52
CA THR A 19 6.82 13.63 -10.82
C THR A 19 7.58 13.10 -12.03
N GLU A 20 8.36 13.97 -12.67
CA GLU A 20 9.24 13.57 -13.79
C GLU A 20 10.31 12.57 -13.35
N ASP A 21 10.74 12.61 -12.09
CA ASP A 21 11.77 11.73 -11.54
C ASP A 21 11.25 10.40 -10.98
N GLY A 22 9.99 10.05 -11.23
CA GLY A 22 9.48 8.67 -11.05
C GLY A 22 8.77 8.41 -9.72
N VAL A 23 8.26 9.42 -9.04
CA VAL A 23 7.39 9.26 -7.86
C VAL A 23 5.94 9.41 -8.27
N GLY A 24 5.11 8.38 -8.06
CA GLY A 24 3.65 8.46 -8.21
C GLY A 24 3.00 8.88 -6.89
N LYS A 25 1.86 9.58 -6.94
CA LYS A 25 1.10 9.96 -5.75
C LYS A 25 -0.39 9.75 -5.95
N VAL A 26 -1.02 9.04 -5.01
CA VAL A 26 -2.46 8.88 -4.88
C VAL A 26 -2.90 9.64 -3.63
N THR A 27 -3.70 10.68 -3.80
CA THR A 27 -4.20 11.52 -2.70
C THR A 27 -5.70 11.37 -2.57
N ILE A 28 -6.22 10.91 -1.43
CA ILE A 28 -7.65 10.90 -1.14
C ILE A 28 -8.10 12.36 -1.02
N ASN A 29 -9.06 12.78 -1.83
CA ASN A 29 -9.47 14.18 -1.97
C ASN A 29 -10.94 14.38 -1.56
N ARG A 30 -11.22 14.11 -0.29
CA ARG A 30 -12.53 14.33 0.34
C ARG A 30 -12.35 15.03 1.70
N PRO A 31 -11.67 16.19 1.74
CA PRO A 31 -11.30 16.84 3.00
C PRO A 31 -12.50 17.28 3.84
N GLU A 32 -13.66 17.55 3.22
CA GLU A 32 -14.92 17.91 3.89
C GLU A 32 -15.48 16.79 4.80
N VAL A 33 -14.98 15.56 4.62
CA VAL A 33 -15.32 14.38 5.43
C VAL A 33 -14.09 13.70 6.00
N HIS A 34 -13.02 14.47 6.26
CA HIS A 34 -11.75 13.97 6.77
C HIS A 34 -11.20 12.80 5.93
N ASN A 35 -11.31 12.91 4.61
CA ASN A 35 -10.86 11.91 3.65
C ASN A 35 -11.43 10.50 3.90
N ALA A 36 -12.66 10.42 4.46
CA ALA A 36 -13.36 9.15 4.58
C ALA A 36 -13.63 8.56 3.20
N PHE A 37 -13.35 7.27 3.01
CA PHE A 37 -13.58 6.62 1.73
C PHE A 37 -15.01 6.06 1.61
N ARG A 38 -15.51 6.05 0.39
CA ARG A 38 -16.74 5.38 -0.04
C ARG A 38 -16.42 4.38 -1.16
N PRO A 39 -17.39 3.54 -1.62
CA PRO A 39 -17.12 2.58 -2.71
C PRO A 39 -16.46 3.19 -3.94
N GLU A 40 -16.88 4.39 -4.37
CA GLU A 40 -16.26 5.09 -5.50
C GLU A 40 -14.79 5.46 -5.22
N THR A 41 -14.50 6.00 -4.05
CA THR A 41 -13.11 6.31 -3.64
C THR A 41 -12.21 5.08 -3.73
N VAL A 42 -12.69 3.92 -3.24
CA VAL A 42 -11.94 2.66 -3.27
C VAL A 42 -11.71 2.19 -4.72
N LYS A 43 -12.71 2.29 -5.57
CA LYS A 43 -12.63 1.95 -6.99
C LYS A 43 -11.62 2.84 -7.74
N GLU A 44 -11.68 4.15 -7.50
CA GLU A 44 -10.73 5.10 -8.09
C GLU A 44 -9.30 4.83 -7.61
N MET A 45 -9.10 4.54 -6.31
CA MET A 45 -7.79 4.16 -5.77
C MET A 45 -7.27 2.87 -6.41
N GLN A 46 -8.10 1.84 -6.59
CA GLN A 46 -7.70 0.59 -7.25
C GLN A 46 -7.24 0.84 -8.69
N GLU A 47 -7.97 1.66 -9.43
CA GLU A 47 -7.59 2.04 -10.80
C GLU A 47 -6.28 2.85 -10.81
N ALA A 48 -6.14 3.81 -9.88
CA ALA A 48 -4.94 4.63 -9.75
C ALA A 48 -3.70 3.78 -9.44
N PHE A 49 -3.79 2.84 -8.50
CA PHE A 49 -2.70 1.93 -8.20
C PHE A 49 -2.36 1.00 -9.37
N GLU A 50 -3.36 0.58 -10.17
CA GLU A 50 -3.11 -0.22 -11.37
C GLU A 50 -2.41 0.60 -12.47
N ILE A 51 -2.79 1.86 -12.66
CA ILE A 51 -2.09 2.78 -13.57
C ILE A 51 -0.63 2.94 -13.15
N LEU A 52 -0.38 3.24 -11.87
CA LEU A 52 0.99 3.42 -11.35
C LEU A 52 1.79 2.12 -11.33
N ARG A 53 1.14 0.97 -11.18
CA ARG A 53 1.77 -0.35 -11.30
C ARG A 53 2.38 -0.56 -12.68
N ASN A 54 1.63 -0.18 -13.73
CA ASN A 54 1.97 -0.43 -15.12
C ASN A 54 2.77 0.72 -15.78
N ASP A 55 2.97 1.83 -15.08
CA ASP A 55 3.79 2.96 -15.56
C ASP A 55 5.27 2.67 -15.29
N ASP A 56 6.03 2.38 -16.34
CA ASP A 56 7.45 2.00 -16.26
C ASP A 56 8.34 3.15 -15.73
N ASP A 57 7.89 4.39 -15.82
CA ASP A 57 8.62 5.55 -15.29
C ASP A 57 8.45 5.73 -13.79
N VAL A 58 7.45 5.10 -13.17
CA VAL A 58 7.19 5.21 -11.73
C VAL A 58 7.87 4.07 -10.97
N GLY A 59 8.71 4.40 -9.99
CA GLY A 59 9.39 3.41 -9.15
C GLY A 59 8.95 3.39 -7.69
N VAL A 60 8.35 4.47 -7.17
CA VAL A 60 7.84 4.59 -5.80
C VAL A 60 6.47 5.24 -5.83
N ILE A 61 5.57 4.84 -4.94
CA ILE A 61 4.22 5.39 -4.85
C ILE A 61 3.98 5.97 -3.45
N ILE A 62 3.41 7.16 -3.39
CA ILE A 62 2.97 7.82 -2.15
C ILE A 62 1.45 7.70 -2.06
N LEU A 63 0.94 7.28 -0.90
CA LEU A 63 -0.47 7.37 -0.54
C LEU A 63 -0.66 8.47 0.50
N SER A 64 -1.56 9.41 0.26
CA SER A 64 -1.81 10.55 1.15
C SER A 64 -3.29 10.93 1.22
N GLY A 65 -3.61 11.86 2.11
CA GLY A 65 -4.89 12.55 2.20
C GLY A 65 -4.74 14.04 1.90
N LYS A 66 -5.74 14.64 1.30
CA LYS A 66 -5.74 16.06 0.97
C LYS A 66 -5.86 16.92 2.22
N GLY A 67 -4.94 17.88 2.37
CA GLY A 67 -4.90 18.83 3.49
C GLY A 67 -4.27 18.24 4.75
N ASP A 68 -4.29 19.01 5.83
CA ASP A 68 -3.48 18.75 7.04
C ASP A 68 -4.29 18.10 8.16
N ASN A 69 -5.62 18.00 8.02
CA ASN A 69 -6.51 17.57 9.10
C ASN A 69 -6.67 16.07 9.18
N ALA A 70 -6.59 15.36 8.06
CA ALA A 70 -6.74 13.92 8.04
C ALA A 70 -6.07 13.28 6.84
N PHE A 71 -5.31 12.24 7.08
CA PHE A 71 -4.91 11.28 6.07
C PHE A 71 -6.16 10.51 5.56
N CYS A 72 -6.86 9.84 6.46
CA CYS A 72 -8.12 9.16 6.18
C CYS A 72 -8.81 8.75 7.49
N SER A 73 -10.07 9.06 7.65
CA SER A 73 -10.87 8.68 8.82
C SER A 73 -11.63 7.34 8.67
N GLY A 74 -11.27 6.55 7.65
CA GLY A 74 -11.88 5.24 7.39
C GLY A 74 -13.09 5.31 6.47
N GLY A 75 -13.98 4.33 6.57
CA GLY A 75 -15.18 4.29 5.75
C GLY A 75 -16.21 5.36 6.13
N ASP A 76 -16.80 6.03 5.13
CA ASP A 76 -17.79 7.10 5.33
C ASP A 76 -19.07 6.54 5.98
N GLN A 77 -19.23 6.78 7.28
CA GLN A 77 -20.35 6.25 8.07
C GLN A 77 -21.72 6.82 7.63
N ARG A 78 -21.75 7.95 6.92
CA ARG A 78 -23.03 8.57 6.44
C ARG A 78 -23.67 7.76 5.31
N ILE A 79 -22.87 7.00 4.57
CA ILE A 79 -23.34 6.15 3.47
C ILE A 79 -23.36 4.67 3.83
N ARG A 80 -22.93 4.31 5.03
CA ARG A 80 -23.03 2.95 5.55
C ARG A 80 -24.48 2.66 5.90
N GLY A 81 -25.15 1.85 5.06
CA GLY A 81 -26.52 1.40 5.33
C GLY A 81 -26.59 0.25 6.33
N GLU A 82 -27.80 -0.26 6.60
CA GLU A 82 -28.05 -1.41 7.49
C GLU A 82 -27.31 -2.67 7.04
N LYS A 83 -27.05 -2.80 5.73
CA LYS A 83 -26.30 -3.92 5.11
C LYS A 83 -24.84 -3.61 4.87
N GLY A 84 -24.30 -2.55 5.48
CA GLY A 84 -22.92 -2.11 5.27
C GLY A 84 -22.76 -1.22 4.03
N TYR A 85 -21.56 -1.23 3.44
CA TYR A 85 -21.28 -0.48 2.21
C TYR A 85 -21.75 -1.32 1.01
N VAL A 86 -22.82 -0.88 0.36
CA VAL A 86 -23.42 -1.53 -0.80
C VAL A 86 -22.96 -0.80 -2.06
N GLY A 87 -22.47 -1.54 -3.05
CA GLY A 87 -22.16 -0.99 -4.37
C GLY A 87 -23.45 -0.49 -5.07
N ASN A 88 -23.32 0.48 -5.94
CA ASN A 88 -24.45 1.22 -6.50
C ASN A 88 -25.39 0.38 -7.41
N ASP A 89 -24.94 -0.74 -7.97
CA ASP A 89 -25.60 -1.32 -9.13
C ASP A 89 -26.41 -2.62 -8.84
N ASP A 90 -26.11 -3.36 -7.77
CA ASP A 90 -26.73 -4.67 -7.54
C ASP A 90 -27.24 -4.92 -6.11
N GLY A 91 -27.06 -3.96 -5.22
CA GLY A 91 -27.48 -4.08 -3.82
C GLY A 91 -26.70 -5.12 -3.00
N VAL A 92 -25.63 -5.68 -3.55
CA VAL A 92 -24.80 -6.70 -2.88
C VAL A 92 -23.77 -6.01 -1.99
N PRO A 93 -23.67 -6.33 -0.69
CA PRO A 93 -22.63 -5.83 0.18
C PRO A 93 -21.25 -6.27 -0.31
N ARG A 94 -20.32 -5.31 -0.54
CA ARG A 94 -18.95 -5.57 -0.97
C ARG A 94 -17.96 -4.82 -0.13
N LEU A 95 -17.02 -5.54 0.47
CA LEU A 95 -15.85 -4.95 1.12
C LEU A 95 -14.69 -4.82 0.10
N ASN A 96 -14.90 -4.04 -0.96
CA ASN A 96 -13.91 -3.84 -2.02
C ASN A 96 -12.57 -3.28 -1.48
N VAL A 97 -12.57 -2.66 -0.32
CA VAL A 97 -11.36 -2.19 0.36
C VAL A 97 -10.36 -3.31 0.64
N LEU A 98 -10.81 -4.56 0.81
CA LEU A 98 -9.91 -5.71 1.01
C LEU A 98 -9.11 -6.03 -0.26
N ASP A 99 -9.68 -5.82 -1.44
CA ASP A 99 -8.97 -6.01 -2.71
C ASP A 99 -7.94 -4.90 -2.92
N LEU A 100 -8.26 -3.66 -2.53
CA LEU A 100 -7.28 -2.57 -2.47
C LEU A 100 -6.13 -2.88 -1.52
N HIS A 101 -6.42 -3.45 -0.33
CA HIS A 101 -5.37 -3.87 0.61
C HIS A 101 -4.42 -4.90 -0.01
N ARG A 102 -4.97 -5.93 -0.67
CA ARG A 102 -4.16 -6.93 -1.38
C ARG A 102 -3.33 -6.29 -2.49
N GLN A 103 -3.94 -5.40 -3.28
CA GLN A 103 -3.27 -4.70 -4.37
C GLN A 103 -2.07 -3.91 -3.87
N ILE A 104 -2.20 -3.11 -2.81
CA ILE A 104 -1.11 -2.33 -2.22
C ILE A 104 0.02 -3.25 -1.75
N ARG A 105 -0.31 -4.35 -1.05
CA ARG A 105 0.68 -5.29 -0.54
C ARG A 105 1.44 -6.03 -1.63
N THR A 106 0.76 -6.46 -2.69
CA THR A 106 1.36 -7.24 -3.79
C THR A 106 1.95 -6.39 -4.91
N LEU A 107 1.83 -5.07 -4.81
CA LEU A 107 2.35 -4.14 -5.80
C LEU A 107 3.88 -4.26 -5.89
N PRO A 108 4.46 -4.41 -7.12
CA PRO A 108 5.90 -4.65 -7.27
C PRO A 108 6.79 -3.40 -7.02
N LYS A 109 6.21 -2.35 -6.47
CA LYS A 109 6.85 -1.07 -6.16
C LYS A 109 6.63 -0.72 -4.69
N PRO A 110 7.58 -0.08 -4.00
CA PRO A 110 7.36 0.44 -2.66
C PRO A 110 6.22 1.46 -2.60
N VAL A 111 5.43 1.38 -1.53
CA VAL A 111 4.34 2.32 -1.24
C VAL A 111 4.61 2.97 0.11
N ILE A 112 4.67 4.30 0.13
CA ILE A 112 4.89 5.10 1.34
C ILE A 112 3.58 5.80 1.72
N ALA A 113 3.10 5.59 2.94
CA ALA A 113 2.03 6.40 3.49
C ALA A 113 2.61 7.73 4.01
N MET A 114 2.14 8.84 3.47
CA MET A 114 2.44 10.20 3.91
C MET A 114 1.26 10.72 4.73
N VAL A 115 1.43 10.75 6.07
CA VAL A 115 0.31 10.89 7.01
C VAL A 115 0.35 12.22 7.73
N ALA A 116 -0.65 13.08 7.48
CA ALA A 116 -0.97 14.27 8.27
C ALA A 116 -2.35 14.12 8.94
N GLY A 117 -2.50 14.61 10.16
CA GLY A 117 -3.76 14.57 10.90
C GLY A 117 -4.27 13.14 11.16
N TRP A 118 -5.57 12.93 11.05
CA TRP A 118 -6.23 11.69 11.48
C TRP A 118 -6.01 10.51 10.50
N ALA A 119 -5.43 9.42 10.98
CA ALA A 119 -5.37 8.10 10.34
C ALA A 119 -6.12 7.09 11.21
N ILE A 120 -7.43 6.95 11.02
CA ILE A 120 -8.34 6.28 11.96
C ILE A 120 -9.15 5.19 11.26
N GLY A 121 -9.39 4.09 11.96
CA GLY A 121 -10.19 2.98 11.46
C GLY A 121 -9.64 2.39 10.17
N GLY A 122 -10.42 2.39 9.08
CA GLY A 122 -9.92 1.97 7.76
C GLY A 122 -8.76 2.82 7.24
N GLY A 123 -8.67 4.10 7.62
CA GLY A 123 -7.52 4.94 7.31
C GLY A 123 -6.25 4.51 8.04
N HIS A 124 -6.37 4.08 9.30
CA HIS A 124 -5.26 3.45 10.01
C HIS A 124 -4.82 2.14 9.33
N VAL A 125 -5.76 1.35 8.82
CA VAL A 125 -5.41 0.13 8.07
C VAL A 125 -4.65 0.46 6.79
N LEU A 126 -5.07 1.51 6.06
CA LEU A 126 -4.42 1.92 4.81
C LEU A 126 -2.93 2.25 5.00
N HIS A 127 -2.55 2.99 6.06
CA HIS A 127 -1.13 3.25 6.29
C HIS A 127 -0.37 2.01 6.79
N VAL A 128 -1.01 1.16 7.61
CA VAL A 128 -0.41 -0.09 8.13
C VAL A 128 -0.01 -1.07 7.02
N ILE A 129 -0.77 -1.11 5.93
CA ILE A 129 -0.50 -2.00 4.80
C ILE A 129 0.51 -1.44 3.79
N CYS A 130 0.83 -0.16 3.85
CA CYS A 130 1.93 0.42 3.09
C CYS A 130 3.28 -0.13 3.58
N ASP A 131 4.30 -0.04 2.75
CA ASP A 131 5.63 -0.54 3.09
C ASP A 131 6.32 0.33 4.14
N LEU A 132 6.10 1.65 4.08
CA LEU A 132 6.66 2.64 4.98
C LEU A 132 5.58 3.66 5.35
N THR A 133 5.75 4.31 6.51
CA THR A 133 4.90 5.43 6.95
C THR A 133 5.77 6.58 7.45
N ILE A 134 5.61 7.74 6.84
CA ILE A 134 6.18 9.01 7.28
C ILE A 134 5.03 9.85 7.84
N ALA A 135 5.14 10.29 9.08
CA ALA A 135 4.08 11.01 9.77
C ALA A 135 4.47 12.47 10.04
N ALA A 136 3.50 13.36 9.94
CA ALA A 136 3.63 14.70 10.51
C ALA A 136 3.45 14.64 12.03
N ASP A 137 3.98 15.61 12.75
CA ASP A 137 3.87 15.76 14.21
C ASP A 137 2.41 15.95 14.67
N ASN A 138 1.54 16.46 13.80
CA ASN A 138 0.10 16.58 14.05
C ASN A 138 -0.67 15.25 13.82
N ALA A 139 -0.02 14.19 13.35
CA ALA A 139 -0.71 12.95 13.03
C ALA A 139 -1.29 12.25 14.28
N ARG A 140 -2.43 11.57 14.08
CA ARG A 140 -3.13 10.79 15.11
C ARG A 140 -3.54 9.44 14.55
N PHE A 141 -3.24 8.39 15.26
CA PHE A 141 -3.42 7.01 14.84
C PHE A 141 -4.36 6.26 15.78
N GLY A 142 -5.19 5.37 15.24
CA GLY A 142 -5.99 4.51 16.10
C GLY A 142 -7.13 3.80 15.40
N GLN A 143 -7.75 2.91 16.16
CA GLN A 143 -8.91 2.15 15.72
C GLN A 143 -10.18 2.62 16.43
N THR A 144 -11.30 2.57 15.73
CA THR A 144 -12.62 2.96 16.27
C THR A 144 -13.69 1.90 16.01
N GLY A 145 -13.39 0.88 15.24
CA GLY A 145 -14.36 -0.14 14.78
C GLY A 145 -15.30 -0.63 15.89
N PRO A 146 -14.81 -1.16 17.04
CA PRO A 146 -15.67 -1.64 18.11
C PRO A 146 -16.61 -0.58 18.70
N LYS A 147 -16.22 0.71 18.69
CA LYS A 147 -17.08 1.82 19.16
C LYS A 147 -18.20 2.18 18.18
N VAL A 148 -17.98 1.94 16.88
CA VAL A 148 -18.93 2.35 15.82
C VAL A 148 -19.63 1.15 15.18
N GLY A 149 -19.65 0.00 15.84
CA GLY A 149 -20.30 -1.21 15.36
C GLY A 149 -19.67 -1.78 14.10
N SER A 150 -18.34 -1.81 14.05
CA SER A 150 -17.55 -2.39 12.98
C SER A 150 -16.35 -3.15 13.55
N PHE A 151 -15.71 -3.97 12.73
CA PHE A 151 -14.38 -4.51 13.04
C PHE A 151 -13.59 -4.68 11.74
N ASP A 152 -12.28 -4.87 11.87
CA ASP A 152 -11.42 -5.07 10.71
C ASP A 152 -11.61 -6.46 10.10
N GLY A 153 -11.99 -6.50 8.84
CA GLY A 153 -12.08 -7.73 8.05
C GLY A 153 -10.82 -8.05 7.25
N GLY A 154 -9.73 -7.31 7.46
CA GLY A 154 -8.52 -7.42 6.65
C GLY A 154 -7.23 -7.50 7.47
N LEU A 155 -6.22 -6.77 7.01
CA LEU A 155 -4.87 -6.81 7.57
C LEU A 155 -4.66 -5.89 8.79
N GLY A 156 -5.62 -5.02 9.11
CA GLY A 156 -5.51 -4.03 10.18
C GLY A 156 -5.47 -4.61 11.60
N SER A 157 -5.77 -5.89 11.79
CA SER A 157 -5.60 -6.57 13.07
C SER A 157 -4.38 -7.50 13.07
N SER A 158 -4.35 -8.47 12.16
CA SER A 158 -3.32 -9.52 12.16
C SER A 158 -1.95 -8.98 11.78
N TYR A 159 -1.88 -8.10 10.77
CA TYR A 159 -0.62 -7.52 10.32
C TYR A 159 -0.13 -6.42 11.29
N LEU A 160 -1.03 -5.58 11.82
CA LEU A 160 -0.70 -4.62 12.88
C LEU A 160 0.02 -5.30 14.06
N ALA A 161 -0.46 -6.47 14.47
CA ALA A 161 0.14 -7.21 15.58
C ALA A 161 1.57 -7.70 15.30
N ARG A 162 1.97 -7.82 14.04
CA ARG A 162 3.37 -8.09 13.65
C ARG A 162 4.25 -6.86 13.72
N ILE A 163 3.67 -5.67 13.51
CA ILE A 163 4.39 -4.40 13.56
C ILE A 163 4.61 -3.95 15.01
N VAL A 164 3.52 -3.80 15.79
CA VAL A 164 3.57 -3.21 17.14
C VAL A 164 3.56 -4.28 18.26
N GLY A 165 3.53 -5.53 17.91
CA GLY A 165 3.39 -6.65 18.85
C GLY A 165 1.96 -6.89 19.32
N GLN A 166 1.70 -8.13 19.80
CA GLN A 166 0.36 -8.63 20.13
C GLN A 166 -0.35 -7.80 21.22
N LYS A 167 0.37 -7.34 22.25
CA LYS A 167 -0.23 -6.60 23.37
C LYS A 167 -0.67 -5.21 22.94
N LYS A 168 0.18 -4.48 22.21
CA LYS A 168 -0.12 -3.13 21.75
C LYS A 168 -1.24 -3.15 20.69
N ALA A 169 -1.24 -4.11 19.78
CA ALA A 169 -2.32 -4.25 18.80
C ALA A 169 -3.68 -4.48 19.47
N ARG A 170 -3.73 -5.31 20.53
CA ARG A 170 -4.97 -5.52 21.31
C ARG A 170 -5.41 -4.27 22.06
N GLU A 171 -4.47 -3.54 22.65
CA GLU A 171 -4.74 -2.26 23.30
C GLU A 171 -5.38 -1.26 22.32
N ILE A 172 -4.77 -1.07 21.14
CA ILE A 172 -5.28 -0.21 20.07
C ILE A 172 -6.73 -0.60 19.70
N TRP A 173 -6.98 -1.91 19.49
CA TRP A 173 -8.28 -2.40 19.07
C TRP A 173 -9.32 -2.45 20.17
N TYR A 174 -8.97 -2.91 21.37
CA TYR A 174 -9.95 -3.15 22.44
C TYR A 174 -10.33 -1.89 23.16
N LEU A 175 -9.38 -0.97 23.35
CA LEU A 175 -9.64 0.29 24.02
C LEU A 175 -10.07 1.39 23.03
N CYS A 176 -9.80 1.22 21.73
CA CYS A 176 -10.04 2.24 20.72
C CYS A 176 -9.43 3.61 21.12
N GLN A 177 -8.24 3.58 21.68
CA GLN A 177 -7.46 4.77 22.00
C GLN A 177 -6.83 5.35 20.74
N GLN A 178 -6.52 6.63 20.81
CA GLN A 178 -5.81 7.35 19.74
C GLN A 178 -4.42 7.72 20.26
N TYR A 179 -3.44 7.57 19.40
CA TYR A 179 -2.04 7.76 19.69
C TYR A 179 -1.49 8.94 18.90
N THR A 180 -0.59 9.68 19.50
CA THR A 180 0.17 10.75 18.85
C THR A 180 1.17 10.17 17.85
N ALA A 181 1.76 11.04 17.03
CA ALA A 181 2.82 10.64 16.10
C ALA A 181 4.05 10.08 16.85
N ASP A 182 4.44 10.69 17.96
CA ASP A 182 5.56 10.25 18.79
C ASP A 182 5.30 8.88 19.42
N GLU A 183 4.11 8.66 19.99
CA GLU A 183 3.71 7.35 20.50
C GLU A 183 3.70 6.28 19.39
N ALA A 184 3.29 6.65 18.18
CA ALA A 184 3.33 5.76 17.03
C ALA A 184 4.77 5.43 16.59
N LEU A 185 5.69 6.38 16.70
CA LEU A 185 7.13 6.16 16.47
C LEU A 185 7.72 5.22 17.53
N GLU A 186 7.44 5.48 18.81
CA GLU A 186 7.94 4.65 19.91
C GLU A 186 7.51 3.18 19.81
N MET A 187 6.28 2.91 19.36
CA MET A 187 5.78 1.55 19.18
C MET A 187 6.18 0.91 17.84
N GLY A 188 6.94 1.61 16.99
CA GLY A 188 7.35 1.13 15.67
C GLY A 188 6.24 1.08 14.63
N LEU A 189 5.16 1.82 14.84
CA LEU A 189 4.03 1.89 13.92
C LEU A 189 4.34 2.77 12.68
N VAL A 190 5.17 3.80 12.88
CA VAL A 190 5.63 4.69 11.82
C VAL A 190 7.18 4.73 11.78
N ASN A 191 7.74 5.05 10.62
CA ASN A 191 9.19 5.03 10.42
C ASN A 191 9.88 6.31 10.91
N THR A 192 9.21 7.45 10.76
CA THR A 192 9.73 8.76 11.21
C THR A 192 8.59 9.75 11.42
N VAL A 193 8.87 10.76 12.24
CA VAL A 193 7.97 11.89 12.49
C VAL A 193 8.74 13.17 12.17
N VAL A 194 8.10 14.07 11.44
CA VAL A 194 8.66 15.37 11.04
C VAL A 194 7.65 16.50 11.29
N PRO A 195 8.06 17.76 11.37
CA PRO A 195 7.13 18.88 11.34
C PRO A 195 6.22 18.83 10.14
N LEU A 196 4.96 19.25 10.28
CA LEU A 196 3.96 19.17 9.23
C LEU A 196 4.43 19.80 7.90
N GLU A 197 5.09 20.94 7.98
CA GLU A 197 5.63 21.68 6.83
C GLU A 197 6.78 20.92 6.10
N GLU A 198 7.41 19.96 6.75
CA GLU A 198 8.48 19.13 6.18
C GLU A 198 8.00 17.78 5.65
N LEU A 199 6.72 17.42 5.88
CA LEU A 199 6.20 16.09 5.59
C LEU A 199 6.39 15.67 4.12
N GLU A 200 6.00 16.52 3.16
CA GLU A 200 6.14 16.22 1.74
C GLU A 200 7.61 16.14 1.32
N SER A 201 8.43 17.09 1.80
CA SER A 201 9.85 17.13 1.46
C SER A 201 10.62 15.91 1.96
N GLU A 202 10.35 15.45 3.18
CA GLU A 202 10.98 14.24 3.73
C GLU A 202 10.48 12.98 3.02
N THR A 203 9.17 12.90 2.70
CA THR A 203 8.62 11.77 1.93
C THR A 203 9.24 11.68 0.54
N LEU A 204 9.41 12.80 -0.14
CA LEU A 204 10.08 12.85 -1.44
C LEU A 204 11.57 12.50 -1.35
N LYS A 205 12.25 12.92 -0.29
CA LYS A 205 13.66 12.56 -0.04
C LYS A 205 13.79 11.03 0.08
N TRP A 206 12.96 10.37 0.90
CA TRP A 206 12.96 8.91 1.02
C TRP A 206 12.60 8.23 -0.30
N SER A 207 11.61 8.76 -1.03
CA SER A 207 11.23 8.23 -2.34
C SER A 207 12.39 8.27 -3.33
N ARG A 208 13.11 9.40 -3.39
CA ARG A 208 14.26 9.58 -4.28
C ARG A 208 15.47 8.72 -3.89
N GLU A 209 15.66 8.46 -2.59
CA GLU A 209 16.68 7.52 -2.13
C GLU A 209 16.35 6.08 -2.58
N ILE A 210 15.09 5.66 -2.44
CA ILE A 210 14.62 4.35 -2.92
C ILE A 210 14.80 4.20 -4.43
N LEU A 211 14.53 5.25 -5.21
CA LEU A 211 14.69 5.24 -6.66
C LEU A 211 16.15 5.05 -7.13
N GLN A 212 17.14 5.26 -6.26
CA GLN A 212 18.55 4.98 -6.57
C GLN A 212 18.90 3.49 -6.48
N HIS A 213 18.00 2.66 -5.93
CA HIS A 213 18.22 1.24 -5.74
C HIS A 213 17.64 0.41 -6.88
N SER A 214 18.13 -0.82 -7.03
CA SER A 214 17.66 -1.75 -8.06
C SER A 214 16.16 -2.04 -7.93
N PRO A 215 15.32 -1.70 -8.92
CA PRO A 215 13.89 -1.95 -8.86
C PRO A 215 13.56 -3.44 -8.75
N LEU A 216 14.34 -4.31 -9.39
CA LEU A 216 14.18 -5.75 -9.29
C LEU A 216 14.49 -6.28 -7.89
N ALA A 217 15.55 -5.77 -7.25
CA ALA A 217 15.89 -6.16 -5.88
C ALA A 217 14.78 -5.72 -4.90
N LEU A 218 14.28 -4.48 -5.03
CA LEU A 218 13.17 -3.97 -4.19
C LEU A 218 11.89 -4.80 -4.36
N ARG A 219 11.54 -5.16 -5.59
CA ARG A 219 10.41 -6.05 -5.89
C ARG A 219 10.56 -7.41 -5.21
N CYS A 220 11.73 -8.05 -5.33
CA CYS A 220 11.99 -9.34 -4.69
C CYS A 220 11.98 -9.23 -3.16
N LEU A 221 12.59 -8.18 -2.59
CA LEU A 221 12.59 -7.93 -1.15
C LEU A 221 11.18 -7.74 -0.59
N LYS A 222 10.34 -6.92 -1.24
CA LYS A 222 8.94 -6.74 -0.84
C LYS A 222 8.19 -8.07 -0.84
N SER A 223 8.36 -8.89 -1.88
CA SER A 223 7.74 -10.20 -1.97
C SER A 223 8.23 -11.15 -0.85
N CYS A 224 9.54 -11.17 -0.55
CA CYS A 224 10.10 -11.98 0.54
C CYS A 224 9.59 -11.52 1.92
N LEU A 225 9.57 -10.20 2.18
CA LEU A 225 9.08 -9.63 3.44
C LEU A 225 7.58 -9.91 3.67
N ASN A 226 6.80 -9.99 2.59
CA ASN A 226 5.38 -10.31 2.67
C ASN A 226 5.11 -11.81 2.80
N ALA A 227 5.94 -12.67 2.23
CA ALA A 227 5.71 -14.12 2.15
C ALA A 227 5.51 -14.77 3.54
N ASP A 228 6.26 -14.33 4.54
CA ASP A 228 6.13 -14.82 5.93
C ASP A 228 4.77 -14.48 6.56
N CYS A 229 4.21 -13.34 6.19
CA CYS A 229 2.96 -12.82 6.78
C CYS A 229 1.71 -13.30 6.04
N ASP A 230 1.80 -13.49 4.73
CA ASP A 230 0.64 -13.64 3.86
C ASP A 230 0.36 -15.12 3.53
N GLY A 231 1.07 -16.06 4.16
CA GLY A 231 0.86 -17.50 4.05
C GLY A 231 0.99 -18.01 2.62
N GLN A 232 0.05 -18.84 2.16
CA GLN A 232 0.09 -19.39 0.79
C GLN A 232 0.02 -18.31 -0.29
N GLN A 233 -0.68 -17.23 -0.06
CA GLN A 233 -0.72 -16.11 -1.01
C GLN A 233 0.65 -15.44 -1.15
N GLY A 234 1.35 -15.21 -0.03
CA GLY A 234 2.71 -14.65 -0.06
C GLY A 234 3.70 -15.57 -0.77
N LEU A 235 3.59 -16.90 -0.57
CA LEU A 235 4.39 -17.88 -1.31
C LEU A 235 4.08 -17.88 -2.80
N LEU A 236 2.82 -17.73 -3.20
CA LEU A 236 2.40 -17.64 -4.59
C LEU A 236 3.02 -16.41 -5.28
N ASP A 237 2.98 -15.26 -4.61
CA ASP A 237 3.55 -14.02 -5.14
C ASP A 237 5.09 -14.11 -5.26
N LEU A 238 5.76 -14.72 -4.26
CA LEU A 238 7.20 -14.99 -4.32
C LEU A 238 7.56 -15.95 -5.46
N ALA A 239 6.82 -17.03 -5.60
CA ALA A 239 7.01 -18.00 -6.68
C ALA A 239 6.76 -17.39 -8.07
N GLY A 240 5.75 -16.52 -8.20
CA GLY A 240 5.48 -15.76 -9.42
C GLY A 240 6.66 -14.88 -9.84
N ASN A 241 7.27 -14.17 -8.88
CA ASN A 241 8.47 -13.37 -9.13
C ASN A 241 9.67 -14.26 -9.53
N ALA A 242 9.87 -15.40 -8.85
CA ALA A 242 10.93 -16.35 -9.21
C ALA A 242 10.72 -16.93 -10.61
N THR A 243 9.48 -17.24 -10.98
CA THR A 243 9.13 -17.74 -12.33
C THR A 243 9.44 -16.70 -13.40
N LEU A 244 9.13 -15.42 -13.16
CA LEU A 244 9.47 -14.32 -14.07
C LEU A 244 10.99 -14.25 -14.31
N LEU A 245 11.78 -14.30 -13.23
CA LEU A 245 13.24 -14.29 -13.32
C LEU A 245 13.77 -15.52 -14.06
N TYR A 246 13.19 -16.69 -13.81
CA TYR A 246 13.55 -17.91 -14.53
C TYR A 246 13.32 -17.78 -16.03
N TYR A 247 12.17 -17.23 -16.47
CA TYR A 247 11.91 -17.03 -17.91
C TYR A 247 12.90 -16.09 -18.60
N MET A 248 13.60 -15.25 -17.86
CA MET A 248 14.66 -14.39 -18.38
C MET A 248 16.02 -15.10 -18.50
N SER A 249 16.14 -16.32 -17.98
CA SER A 249 17.41 -17.10 -17.97
C SER A 249 17.68 -17.78 -19.30
N GLU A 250 18.96 -18.16 -19.51
CA GLU A 250 19.38 -18.97 -20.66
C GLU A 250 18.82 -20.39 -20.62
N GLU A 251 18.66 -20.96 -19.41
CA GLU A 251 18.06 -22.28 -19.22
C GLU A 251 16.60 -22.32 -19.71
N ALA A 252 15.82 -21.29 -19.39
CA ALA A 252 14.44 -21.20 -19.87
C ALA A 252 14.37 -21.08 -21.40
N ARG A 253 15.29 -20.31 -22.00
CA ARG A 253 15.42 -20.19 -23.46
C ARG A 253 15.75 -21.53 -24.13
N GLU A 254 16.70 -22.27 -23.60
CA GLU A 254 17.05 -23.62 -24.09
C GLU A 254 15.83 -24.56 -24.04
N GLY A 255 15.15 -24.61 -22.89
CA GLY A 255 13.96 -25.46 -22.73
C GLY A 255 12.86 -25.12 -23.74
N HIS A 256 12.58 -23.81 -23.90
CA HIS A 256 11.59 -23.34 -24.87
C HIS A 256 11.97 -23.66 -26.32
N GLN A 257 13.21 -23.37 -26.70
CA GLN A 257 13.68 -23.64 -28.07
C GLN A 257 13.71 -25.13 -28.39
N ALA A 258 14.20 -25.97 -27.48
CA ALA A 258 14.19 -27.42 -27.61
C ALA A 258 12.76 -27.98 -27.83
N PHE A 259 11.77 -27.44 -27.11
CA PHE A 259 10.36 -27.80 -27.29
C PHE A 259 9.85 -27.43 -28.67
N LEU A 260 10.13 -26.23 -29.18
CA LEU A 260 9.72 -25.78 -30.50
C LEU A 260 10.37 -26.63 -31.63
N GLU A 261 11.64 -26.97 -31.44
CA GLU A 261 12.43 -27.78 -32.38
C GLU A 261 12.17 -29.29 -32.26
N LYS A 262 11.31 -29.72 -31.30
CA LYS A 262 10.99 -31.13 -31.02
C LYS A 262 12.22 -32.00 -30.75
N ARG A 263 13.25 -31.42 -30.13
CA ARG A 263 14.47 -32.10 -29.67
C ARG A 263 14.51 -32.18 -28.13
N LYS A 264 15.40 -33.02 -27.60
CA LYS A 264 15.70 -33.03 -26.17
C LYS A 264 16.48 -31.77 -25.77
N PRO A 265 16.13 -31.08 -24.65
CA PRO A 265 16.90 -29.96 -24.16
C PRO A 265 18.26 -30.42 -23.65
N ASN A 266 19.25 -29.57 -23.83
CA ASN A 266 20.62 -29.81 -23.34
C ASN A 266 20.91 -28.92 -22.11
N PHE A 267 20.39 -29.29 -20.96
CA PHE A 267 20.67 -28.56 -19.72
C PHE A 267 22.05 -28.82 -19.12
N ASN A 268 22.80 -29.82 -19.63
CA ASN A 268 24.18 -30.10 -19.16
C ASN A 268 25.19 -29.03 -19.55
N GLN A 269 24.87 -28.13 -20.47
CA GLN A 269 25.70 -26.98 -20.81
C GLN A 269 25.72 -25.91 -19.72
N PHE A 270 24.76 -25.91 -18.81
CA PHE A 270 24.67 -24.94 -17.73
C PHE A 270 25.36 -25.44 -16.47
N LYS A 271 26.03 -24.52 -15.78
CA LYS A 271 26.65 -24.82 -14.49
C LYS A 271 25.56 -25.06 -13.45
N ARG A 272 25.68 -26.14 -12.71
CA ARG A 272 24.86 -26.39 -11.52
C ARG A 272 25.44 -25.57 -10.38
N LEU A 273 24.72 -24.50 -10.06
CA LEU A 273 25.10 -23.65 -8.92
C LEU A 273 24.77 -24.37 -7.61
N PRO A 274 25.54 -24.11 -6.52
CA PRO A 274 25.27 -24.69 -5.21
C PRO A 274 23.97 -24.16 -4.63
#